data_89efec76791d2c5eaee74d354dd3d126
#
_entry.id   89efec76791d2c5eaee74d354dd3d126
#
_cell.length_a   1.000
_cell.length_b   1.000
_cell.length_c   1.000
_cell.angle_alpha   90.00
_cell.angle_beta   90.00
_cell.angle_gamma   90.00
#
_symmetry.space_group_name_H-M   'P 1'
#
loop_
_entity.id
_entity.type
_entity.pdbx_description
1 polymer ?
#
loop_
_entity_poly.entity_id
_entity_poly.type
_entity_poly.pdbx_seq_one_letter_code
_entity_poly.pdbx_strand_id
1 'polypeptide(L)'
;MHKQAFANLIQAVIQGKVSQEQLDSSVHRILEAKEKYGIIKPILIMEPDKAGESTATVEHHALALELARKAITLLKDDTSLLPLKAGEPLLVIETAAAGGLGALLGATTLEIKIDPDASAIIDALNLASDGCKIIVTTTDPNSNAGQVKLVTELLAKNPNVITVSVRTPYDLSVLPIVPTALAAYGGNPPTLQAIIDVLMGDYEAAGVLPVTLL
;
A
#
# COMPACT_ATOMS: atom_id res chain seq x y z
N MET A 1 -17.57 4.84 19.13
CA MET A 1 -17.15 5.99 18.28
C MET A 1 -18.34 6.71 17.64
N HIS A 2 -19.23 6.06 16.87
CA HIS A 2 -20.33 6.75 16.16
C HIS A 2 -21.36 7.45 17.08
N LYS A 3 -21.75 6.85 18.22
CA LYS A 3 -22.68 7.47 19.18
C LYS A 3 -22.14 8.78 19.76
N GLN A 4 -20.84 8.84 20.06
CA GLN A 4 -20.21 10.05 20.58
C GLN A 4 -20.13 11.15 19.52
N ALA A 5 -19.79 10.82 18.29
CA ALA A 5 -19.76 11.78 17.17
C ALA A 5 -21.15 12.39 16.94
N PHE A 6 -22.21 11.57 16.97
CA PHE A 6 -23.59 12.03 16.84
C PHE A 6 -23.99 13.00 17.98
N ALA A 7 -23.69 12.63 19.25
CA ALA A 7 -23.96 13.48 20.39
C ALA A 7 -23.22 14.82 20.31
N ASN A 8 -21.94 14.79 19.89
CA ASN A 8 -21.13 16.01 19.73
C ASN A 8 -21.70 16.91 18.62
N LEU A 9 -22.20 16.35 17.53
CA LEU A 9 -22.83 17.13 16.46
C LEU A 9 -24.10 17.82 16.94
N ILE A 10 -24.96 17.11 17.67
CA ILE A 10 -26.17 17.70 18.29
C ILE A 10 -25.78 18.89 19.20
N GLN A 11 -24.78 18.70 20.04
CA GLN A 11 -24.32 19.78 20.94
C GLN A 11 -23.73 20.97 20.16
N ALA A 12 -23.02 20.74 19.05
CA ALA A 12 -22.50 21.79 18.20
C ALA A 12 -23.61 22.64 17.57
N VAL A 13 -24.71 22.02 17.15
CA VAL A 13 -25.89 22.73 16.64
C VAL A 13 -26.57 23.51 17.76
N ILE A 14 -26.81 22.91 18.93
CA ILE A 14 -27.44 23.58 20.09
C ILE A 14 -26.60 24.81 20.54
N GLN A 15 -25.27 24.69 20.50
CA GLN A 15 -24.33 25.77 20.87
C GLN A 15 -24.13 26.81 19.75
N GLY A 16 -24.80 26.69 18.60
CA GLY A 16 -24.67 27.61 17.48
C GLY A 16 -23.32 27.52 16.73
N LYS A 17 -22.50 26.48 17.00
CA LYS A 17 -21.24 26.24 16.29
C LYS A 17 -21.46 25.73 14.86
N VAL A 18 -22.59 25.08 14.63
CA VAL A 18 -23.09 24.68 13.32
C VAL A 18 -24.45 25.33 13.14
N SER A 19 -24.60 26.16 12.13
CA SER A 19 -25.87 26.81 11.83
C SER A 19 -26.90 25.83 11.28
N GLN A 20 -28.19 26.15 11.46
CA GLN A 20 -29.27 25.37 10.86
C GLN A 20 -29.14 25.30 9.33
N GLU A 21 -28.80 26.41 8.68
CA GLU A 21 -28.58 26.49 7.25
C GLU A 21 -27.47 25.55 6.77
N GLN A 22 -26.36 25.50 7.50
CA GLN A 22 -25.25 24.59 7.20
C GLN A 22 -25.67 23.13 7.35
N LEU A 23 -26.46 22.81 8.39
CA LEU A 23 -26.98 21.47 8.62
C LEU A 23 -27.92 21.07 7.47
N ASP A 24 -28.90 21.92 7.14
CA ASP A 24 -29.89 21.66 6.10
C ASP A 24 -29.24 21.51 4.73
N SER A 25 -28.26 22.36 4.39
CA SER A 25 -27.47 22.25 3.15
C SER A 25 -26.71 20.93 3.07
N SER A 26 -26.16 20.46 4.19
CA SER A 26 -25.44 19.18 4.24
C SER A 26 -26.38 17.98 4.08
N VAL A 27 -27.54 18.02 4.73
CA VAL A 27 -28.58 17.01 4.60
C VAL A 27 -29.10 16.96 3.16
N HIS A 28 -29.36 18.12 2.57
CA HIS A 28 -29.84 18.25 1.19
C HIS A 28 -28.89 17.57 0.20
N ARG A 29 -27.58 17.85 0.26
CA ARG A 29 -26.58 17.21 -0.58
C ARG A 29 -26.55 15.67 -0.43
N ILE A 30 -26.72 15.18 0.81
CA ILE A 30 -26.78 13.74 1.06
C ILE A 30 -28.04 13.12 0.46
N LEU A 31 -29.18 13.78 0.59
CA LEU A 31 -30.46 13.30 0.04
C LEU A 31 -30.45 13.33 -1.50
N GLU A 32 -29.94 14.38 -2.12
CA GLU A 32 -29.75 14.46 -3.56
C GLU A 32 -28.86 13.32 -4.10
N ALA A 33 -27.73 13.06 -3.42
CA ALA A 33 -26.88 11.93 -3.78
C ALA A 33 -27.60 10.60 -3.66
N LYS A 34 -28.36 10.38 -2.56
CA LYS A 34 -29.14 9.17 -2.37
C LYS A 34 -30.23 8.99 -3.43
N GLU A 35 -30.90 10.07 -3.83
CA GLU A 35 -31.91 10.05 -4.89
C GLU A 35 -31.26 9.72 -6.23
N LYS A 36 -30.17 10.41 -6.59
CA LYS A 36 -29.41 10.19 -7.82
C LYS A 36 -28.98 8.73 -8.01
N TYR A 37 -28.57 8.09 -6.92
CA TYR A 37 -28.12 6.69 -6.95
C TYR A 37 -29.20 5.68 -6.58
N GLY A 38 -30.47 6.12 -6.47
CA GLY A 38 -31.61 5.25 -6.20
C GLY A 38 -31.66 4.62 -4.81
N ILE A 39 -30.88 5.13 -3.84
CA ILE A 39 -30.76 4.55 -2.50
C ILE A 39 -31.94 4.91 -1.57
N ILE A 40 -32.76 5.91 -1.94
CA ILE A 40 -33.96 6.29 -1.17
C ILE A 40 -35.11 5.29 -1.36
N LYS A 41 -35.16 4.64 -2.52
CA LYS A 41 -36.15 3.60 -2.80
C LYS A 41 -35.69 2.27 -2.22
N PRO A 42 -36.63 1.31 -1.94
CA PRO A 42 -36.21 -0.05 -1.55
C PRO A 42 -35.19 -0.58 -2.57
N ILE A 43 -33.99 -0.87 -2.10
CA ILE A 43 -32.94 -1.45 -2.94
C ILE A 43 -33.44 -2.85 -3.33
N LEU A 44 -33.49 -3.12 -4.64
CA LEU A 44 -33.62 -4.49 -5.13
C LEU A 44 -32.38 -5.24 -4.63
N ILE A 45 -32.58 -6.11 -3.63
CA ILE A 45 -31.51 -6.98 -3.14
C ILE A 45 -31.18 -7.92 -4.30
N MET A 46 -29.99 -7.78 -4.85
CA MET A 46 -29.49 -8.71 -5.87
C MET A 46 -29.37 -10.09 -5.23
N GLU A 47 -29.80 -11.12 -5.96
CA GLU A 47 -29.62 -12.50 -5.51
C GLU A 47 -28.13 -12.75 -5.26
N PRO A 48 -27.72 -13.26 -4.09
CA PRO A 48 -26.30 -13.45 -3.76
C PRO A 48 -25.53 -14.25 -4.81
N ASP A 49 -26.19 -15.23 -5.41
CA ASP A 49 -25.60 -16.11 -6.44
C ASP A 49 -25.27 -15.37 -7.75
N LYS A 50 -25.91 -14.23 -8.00
CA LYS A 50 -25.65 -13.39 -9.18
C LYS A 50 -24.68 -12.25 -8.92
N ALA A 51 -24.25 -12.04 -7.67
CA ALA A 51 -23.30 -10.98 -7.34
C ALA A 51 -21.97 -11.15 -8.10
N GLY A 52 -21.50 -12.39 -8.29
CA GLY A 52 -20.28 -12.70 -9.04
C GLY A 52 -20.35 -12.38 -10.52
N GLU A 53 -21.56 -12.29 -11.11
CA GLU A 53 -21.72 -11.95 -12.54
C GLU A 53 -21.48 -10.46 -12.82
N SER A 54 -21.68 -9.60 -11.81
CA SER A 54 -21.54 -8.15 -11.92
C SER A 54 -20.34 -7.57 -11.17
N THR A 55 -19.65 -8.38 -10.37
CA THR A 55 -18.46 -7.97 -9.60
C THR A 55 -17.29 -8.90 -9.91
N ALA A 56 -16.07 -8.37 -9.79
CA ALA A 56 -14.85 -9.14 -10.03
C ALA A 56 -14.81 -9.88 -11.39
N THR A 57 -15.37 -9.26 -12.44
CA THR A 57 -15.32 -9.80 -13.80
C THR A 57 -13.89 -9.74 -14.35
N VAL A 58 -13.63 -10.41 -15.47
CA VAL A 58 -12.32 -10.38 -16.15
C VAL A 58 -11.92 -8.95 -16.48
N GLU A 59 -12.89 -8.14 -16.93
CA GLU A 59 -12.66 -6.72 -17.26
C GLU A 59 -12.32 -5.90 -16.01
N HIS A 60 -12.97 -6.18 -14.87
CA HIS A 60 -12.64 -5.50 -13.60
C HIS A 60 -11.23 -5.86 -13.14
N HIS A 61 -10.80 -7.13 -13.28
CA HIS A 61 -9.43 -7.54 -12.95
C HIS A 61 -8.41 -6.90 -13.88
N ALA A 62 -8.68 -6.86 -15.19
CA ALA A 62 -7.81 -6.22 -16.16
C ALA A 62 -7.65 -4.72 -15.88
N LEU A 63 -8.75 -4.01 -15.59
CA LEU A 63 -8.72 -2.60 -15.22
C LEU A 63 -7.96 -2.37 -13.93
N ALA A 64 -8.17 -3.21 -12.91
CA ALA A 64 -7.46 -3.10 -11.64
C ALA A 64 -5.95 -3.25 -11.81
N LEU A 65 -5.50 -4.20 -12.65
CA LEU A 65 -4.08 -4.38 -12.96
C LEU A 65 -3.53 -3.19 -13.76
N GLU A 66 -4.26 -2.70 -14.75
CA GLU A 66 -3.86 -1.52 -15.52
C GLU A 66 -3.66 -0.30 -14.62
N LEU A 67 -4.61 -0.03 -13.72
CA LEU A 67 -4.52 1.07 -12.76
C LEU A 67 -3.34 0.88 -11.80
N ALA A 68 -3.14 -0.33 -11.29
CA ALA A 68 -2.01 -0.64 -10.43
C ALA A 68 -0.67 -0.37 -11.13
N ARG A 69 -0.49 -0.85 -12.36
CA ARG A 69 0.73 -0.59 -13.17
C ARG A 69 1.00 0.89 -13.36
N LYS A 70 -0.04 1.67 -13.69
CA LYS A 70 0.08 3.13 -13.86
C LYS A 70 0.37 3.87 -12.56
N ALA A 71 0.01 3.28 -11.41
CA ALA A 71 0.23 3.89 -10.11
C ALA A 71 1.63 3.66 -9.55
N ILE A 72 2.29 2.54 -9.86
CA ILE A 72 3.63 2.26 -9.32
C ILE A 72 4.58 3.43 -9.65
N THR A 73 5.18 3.97 -8.61
CA THR A 73 6.08 5.12 -8.70
C THR A 73 7.48 4.70 -8.30
N LEU A 74 8.43 4.73 -9.23
CA LEU A 74 9.85 4.60 -8.94
C LEU A 74 10.39 5.96 -8.50
N LEU A 75 10.77 6.08 -7.23
CA LEU A 75 11.27 7.33 -6.67
C LEU A 75 12.73 7.53 -6.94
N LYS A 76 13.49 6.45 -6.91
CA LYS A 76 14.90 6.41 -7.28
C LYS A 76 15.40 4.99 -7.51
N ASP A 77 16.48 4.88 -8.26
CA ASP A 77 17.29 3.68 -8.45
C ASP A 77 18.77 4.11 -8.69
N ASP A 78 19.37 4.65 -7.63
CA ASP A 78 20.70 5.32 -7.68
C ASP A 78 21.84 4.36 -8.08
N THR A 79 21.66 3.07 -7.81
CA THR A 79 22.67 2.02 -8.05
C THR A 79 22.28 1.04 -9.16
N SER A 80 21.22 1.35 -9.90
CA SER A 80 20.72 0.53 -11.01
C SER A 80 20.48 -0.93 -10.59
N LEU A 81 19.78 -1.13 -9.46
CA LEU A 81 19.38 -2.46 -9.00
C LEU A 81 18.28 -3.07 -9.87
N LEU A 82 17.52 -2.23 -10.56
CA LEU A 82 16.46 -2.65 -11.48
C LEU A 82 16.94 -2.63 -12.94
N PRO A 83 16.39 -3.49 -13.80
CA PRO A 83 15.49 -4.59 -13.48
C PRO A 83 16.19 -5.75 -12.77
N LEU A 84 15.41 -6.54 -12.02
CA LEU A 84 15.86 -7.81 -11.46
C LEU A 84 16.14 -8.81 -12.59
N LYS A 85 17.10 -9.69 -12.37
CA LYS A 85 17.42 -10.75 -13.36
C LYS A 85 16.95 -12.10 -12.86
N ALA A 86 16.39 -12.89 -13.75
CA ALA A 86 15.96 -14.24 -13.42
C ALA A 86 17.14 -15.07 -12.88
N GLY A 87 16.91 -15.75 -11.75
CA GLY A 87 17.90 -16.63 -11.14
C GLY A 87 18.97 -15.92 -10.27
N GLU A 88 18.94 -14.60 -10.13
CA GLU A 88 19.82 -13.93 -9.17
C GLU A 88 19.35 -14.18 -7.71
N PRO A 89 20.27 -14.22 -6.74
CA PRO A 89 19.90 -14.37 -5.34
C PRO A 89 19.01 -13.22 -4.88
N LEU A 90 17.80 -13.53 -4.41
CA LEU A 90 16.80 -12.56 -3.99
C LEU A 90 16.22 -12.95 -2.63
N LEU A 91 16.21 -12.00 -1.72
CA LEU A 91 15.53 -12.09 -0.42
C LEU A 91 14.38 -11.08 -0.42
N VAL A 92 13.19 -11.54 -0.09
CA VAL A 92 12.03 -10.67 0.16
C VAL A 92 11.66 -10.73 1.63
N ILE A 93 11.68 -9.57 2.28
CA ILE A 93 11.24 -9.38 3.64
C ILE A 93 9.91 -8.63 3.57
N GLU A 94 8.84 -9.30 3.95
CA GLU A 94 7.49 -8.79 3.74
C GLU A 94 6.63 -8.82 4.99
N THR A 95 5.74 -7.83 5.11
CA THR A 95 4.66 -7.84 6.09
C THR A 95 3.41 -8.43 5.45
N ALA A 96 2.43 -8.86 6.26
CA ALA A 96 1.15 -9.36 5.77
C ALA A 96 0.41 -8.38 4.82
N ALA A 97 0.75 -7.09 4.84
CA ALA A 97 0.19 -6.08 3.93
C ALA A 97 0.62 -6.27 2.46
N ALA A 98 1.73 -6.97 2.21
CA ALA A 98 2.23 -7.34 0.89
C ALA A 98 2.56 -8.84 0.84
N GLY A 99 1.88 -9.63 1.66
CA GLY A 99 2.11 -11.07 1.77
C GLY A 99 1.93 -11.77 0.43
N GLY A 100 2.95 -12.56 0.06
CA GLY A 100 2.99 -13.31 -1.17
C GLY A 100 3.88 -12.72 -2.27
N LEU A 101 4.46 -11.54 -2.11
CA LEU A 101 5.38 -10.97 -3.09
C LEU A 101 6.60 -11.85 -3.31
N GLY A 102 7.20 -12.33 -2.21
CA GLY A 102 8.37 -13.21 -2.29
C GLY A 102 8.08 -14.54 -2.96
N ALA A 103 6.94 -15.15 -2.66
CA ALA A 103 6.50 -16.39 -3.30
C ALA A 103 6.26 -16.19 -4.80
N LEU A 104 5.64 -15.10 -5.20
CA LEU A 104 5.39 -14.77 -6.61
C LEU A 104 6.70 -14.51 -7.39
N LEU A 105 7.72 -13.95 -6.74
CA LEU A 105 9.05 -13.75 -7.31
C LEU A 105 9.93 -15.01 -7.28
N GLY A 106 9.49 -16.09 -6.63
CA GLY A 106 10.32 -17.28 -6.41
C GLY A 106 11.55 -17.03 -5.56
N ALA A 107 11.46 -16.05 -4.64
CA ALA A 107 12.54 -15.60 -3.78
C ALA A 107 12.60 -16.35 -2.45
N THR A 108 13.74 -16.29 -1.77
CA THR A 108 13.78 -16.58 -0.32
C THR A 108 12.93 -15.54 0.39
N THR A 109 11.96 -15.98 1.19
CA THR A 109 10.99 -15.08 1.82
C THR A 109 11.07 -15.14 3.33
N LEU A 110 11.06 -13.98 3.97
CA LEU A 110 10.90 -13.81 5.41
C LEU A 110 9.65 -12.94 5.68
N GLU A 111 8.63 -13.55 6.23
CA GLU A 111 7.46 -12.81 6.70
C GLU A 111 7.74 -12.24 8.10
N ILE A 112 7.45 -10.96 8.30
CA ILE A 112 7.67 -10.25 9.56
C ILE A 112 6.38 -9.59 10.05
N LYS A 113 6.32 -9.34 11.36
CA LYS A 113 5.27 -8.48 11.93
C LYS A 113 5.40 -7.06 11.39
N ILE A 114 4.31 -6.31 11.45
CA ILE A 114 4.30 -4.90 11.01
C ILE A 114 5.34 -4.04 11.78
N ASP A 115 5.56 -4.34 13.05
CA ASP A 115 6.64 -3.77 13.85
C ASP A 115 7.59 -4.90 14.26
N PRO A 116 8.65 -5.16 13.49
CA PRO A 116 9.57 -6.28 13.75
C PRO A 116 10.40 -6.01 15.01
N ASP A 117 10.48 -7.03 15.85
CA ASP A 117 11.32 -7.04 17.04
C ASP A 117 12.79 -7.38 16.70
N ALA A 118 13.65 -7.31 17.70
CA ALA A 118 15.08 -7.56 17.52
C ALA A 118 15.39 -8.97 16.98
N SER A 119 14.58 -9.98 17.33
CA SER A 119 14.76 -11.36 16.82
C SER A 119 14.48 -11.41 15.32
N ALA A 120 13.37 -10.82 14.87
CA ALA A 120 13.03 -10.77 13.45
C ALA A 120 14.08 -10.01 12.62
N ILE A 121 14.67 -8.95 13.18
CA ILE A 121 15.78 -8.23 12.54
C ILE A 121 17.02 -9.11 12.42
N ILE A 122 17.39 -9.85 13.46
CA ILE A 122 18.52 -10.78 13.42
C ILE A 122 18.28 -11.87 12.36
N ASP A 123 17.07 -12.43 12.28
CA ASP A 123 16.72 -13.43 11.28
C ASP A 123 16.85 -12.88 9.86
N ALA A 124 16.37 -11.66 9.63
CA ALA A 124 16.53 -10.95 8.36
C ALA A 124 18.01 -10.74 7.98
N LEU A 125 18.82 -10.31 8.94
CA LEU A 125 20.26 -10.13 8.75
C LEU A 125 20.97 -11.46 8.43
N ASN A 126 20.59 -12.55 9.07
CA ASN A 126 21.16 -13.86 8.80
C ASN A 126 20.88 -14.37 7.38
N LEU A 127 19.72 -14.01 6.83
CA LEU A 127 19.33 -14.34 5.44
C LEU A 127 19.98 -13.42 4.41
N ALA A 128 20.30 -12.19 4.79
CA ALA A 128 20.92 -11.18 3.92
C ALA A 128 22.38 -11.51 3.63
N SER A 129 22.62 -12.37 2.62
CA SER A 129 23.95 -12.76 2.16
C SER A 129 24.58 -11.71 1.24
N ASP A 130 25.91 -11.76 1.09
CA ASP A 130 26.65 -10.92 0.18
C ASP A 130 26.18 -11.15 -1.28
N GLY A 131 25.98 -10.06 -2.01
CA GLY A 131 25.55 -10.09 -3.42
C GLY A 131 24.07 -10.40 -3.64
N CYS A 132 23.31 -10.72 -2.59
CA CYS A 132 21.87 -10.88 -2.65
C CYS A 132 21.19 -9.52 -2.81
N LYS A 133 20.18 -9.41 -3.69
CA LYS A 133 19.26 -8.27 -3.68
C LYS A 133 18.20 -8.48 -2.60
N ILE A 134 17.87 -7.44 -1.89
CA ILE A 134 16.94 -7.50 -0.76
C ILE A 134 15.78 -6.57 -1.02
N ILE A 135 14.58 -7.11 -1.12
CA ILE A 135 13.34 -6.32 -1.18
C ILE A 135 12.75 -6.27 0.24
N VAL A 136 12.46 -5.08 0.72
CA VAL A 136 11.76 -4.87 2.00
C VAL A 136 10.45 -4.13 1.73
N THR A 137 9.32 -4.78 2.03
CA THR A 137 8.03 -4.08 1.99
C THR A 137 7.80 -3.32 3.29
N THR A 138 7.35 -2.07 3.18
CA THR A 138 7.11 -1.20 4.34
C THR A 138 5.65 -0.77 4.44
N THR A 139 5.19 -0.54 5.67
CA THR A 139 3.83 -0.11 5.98
C THR A 139 3.84 0.73 7.25
N ASP A 140 3.60 2.03 7.13
CA ASP A 140 3.55 2.99 8.24
C ASP A 140 4.77 2.89 9.21
N PRO A 141 6.03 2.95 8.74
CA PRO A 141 7.22 2.86 9.59
C PRO A 141 7.30 4.01 10.60
N ASN A 142 6.61 5.12 10.35
CA ASN A 142 6.48 6.22 11.31
C ASN A 142 5.82 5.78 12.64
N SER A 143 4.91 4.83 12.58
CA SER A 143 4.26 4.21 13.76
C SER A 143 4.89 2.89 14.17
N ASN A 144 5.79 2.33 13.37
CA ASN A 144 6.37 1.00 13.50
C ASN A 144 7.90 1.10 13.35
N ALA A 145 8.55 1.62 14.40
CA ALA A 145 9.98 1.97 14.37
C ALA A 145 10.93 0.78 14.11
N GLY A 146 10.47 -0.45 14.37
CA GLY A 146 11.21 -1.66 14.02
C GLY A 146 11.51 -1.77 12.54
N GLN A 147 10.63 -1.26 11.65
CA GLN A 147 10.90 -1.25 10.21
C GLN A 147 12.05 -0.30 9.84
N VAL A 148 12.11 0.88 10.47
CA VAL A 148 13.22 1.82 10.26
C VAL A 148 14.54 1.18 10.68
N LYS A 149 14.55 0.53 11.86
CA LYS A 149 15.72 -0.18 12.36
C LYS A 149 16.13 -1.34 11.45
N LEU A 150 15.18 -2.15 10.99
CA LEU A 150 15.41 -3.25 10.06
C LEU A 150 16.11 -2.76 8.78
N VAL A 151 15.54 -1.74 8.12
CA VAL A 151 16.11 -1.19 6.87
C VAL A 151 17.49 -0.59 7.12
N THR A 152 17.70 0.10 8.25
CA THR A 152 19.01 0.66 8.62
C THR A 152 20.08 -0.41 8.80
N GLU A 153 19.76 -1.49 9.51
CA GLU A 153 20.72 -2.58 9.75
C GLU A 153 20.97 -3.42 8.49
N LEU A 154 19.96 -3.62 7.64
CA LEU A 154 20.13 -4.26 6.33
C LEU A 154 21.07 -3.46 5.44
N LEU A 155 20.88 -2.15 5.32
CA LEU A 155 21.75 -1.27 4.53
C LEU A 155 23.20 -1.25 5.02
N ALA A 156 23.40 -1.34 6.34
CA ALA A 156 24.75 -1.43 6.91
C ALA A 156 25.45 -2.75 6.55
N LYS A 157 24.70 -3.81 6.30
CA LYS A 157 25.22 -5.13 5.96
C LYS A 157 25.31 -5.35 4.44
N ASN A 158 24.30 -4.93 3.69
CA ASN A 158 24.21 -5.16 2.25
C ASN A 158 23.61 -3.92 1.58
N PRO A 159 24.32 -3.25 0.65
CA PRO A 159 23.83 -2.05 0.00
C PRO A 159 22.73 -2.30 -1.03
N ASN A 160 22.48 -3.56 -1.43
CA ASN A 160 21.51 -3.89 -2.48
C ASN A 160 20.07 -3.99 -1.94
N VAL A 161 19.64 -2.98 -1.19
CA VAL A 161 18.30 -2.91 -0.59
C VAL A 161 17.35 -2.10 -1.49
N ILE A 162 16.21 -2.71 -1.78
CA ILE A 162 15.08 -2.12 -2.49
C ILE A 162 13.93 -2.01 -1.49
N THR A 163 13.40 -0.81 -1.28
CA THR A 163 12.20 -0.63 -0.44
C THR A 163 10.95 -0.45 -1.30
N VAL A 164 9.87 -1.09 -0.89
CA VAL A 164 8.55 -0.98 -1.54
C VAL A 164 7.52 -0.57 -0.49
N SER A 165 7.06 0.68 -0.55
CA SER A 165 6.00 1.19 0.33
C SER A 165 4.65 0.72 -0.18
N VAL A 166 4.00 -0.19 0.56
CA VAL A 166 2.77 -0.86 0.10
C VAL A 166 1.48 -0.18 0.58
N ARG A 167 1.57 0.92 1.30
CA ARG A 167 0.38 1.65 1.76
C ARG A 167 0.41 3.12 1.37
N THR A 168 1.40 3.85 1.85
CA THR A 168 1.54 5.27 1.58
C THR A 168 2.97 5.61 1.17
N PRO A 169 3.21 6.63 0.35
CA PRO A 169 4.58 7.03 -0.02
C PRO A 169 5.33 7.71 1.13
N TYR A 170 4.65 8.09 2.21
CA TYR A 170 5.25 8.77 3.37
C TYR A 170 6.25 7.89 4.14
N ASP A 171 6.21 6.58 3.96
CA ASP A 171 7.19 5.65 4.52
C ASP A 171 8.63 6.12 4.22
N LEU A 172 8.83 6.65 3.03
CA LEU A 172 10.15 7.07 2.53
C LEU A 172 10.69 8.34 3.20
N SER A 173 9.84 9.11 3.89
CA SER A 173 10.28 10.29 4.66
C SER A 173 10.97 9.93 5.97
N VAL A 174 10.74 8.73 6.49
CA VAL A 174 11.26 8.28 7.79
C VAL A 174 12.27 7.15 7.68
N LEU A 175 12.33 6.49 6.53
CA LEU A 175 13.34 5.47 6.26
C LEU A 175 14.72 6.12 6.02
N PRO A 176 15.82 5.40 6.29
CA PRO A 176 17.15 5.84 5.88
C PRO A 176 17.21 5.99 4.35
N ILE A 177 18.22 6.69 3.87
CA ILE A 177 18.46 6.84 2.42
C ILE A 177 18.76 5.45 1.83
N VAL A 178 17.81 4.87 1.12
CA VAL A 178 17.96 3.61 0.40
C VAL A 178 18.35 3.86 -1.05
N PRO A 179 19.11 2.96 -1.71
CA PRO A 179 19.53 3.16 -3.11
C PRO A 179 18.36 3.05 -4.10
N THR A 180 17.38 2.18 -3.83
CA THR A 180 16.22 1.96 -4.70
C THR A 180 14.94 1.99 -3.89
N ALA A 181 13.97 2.79 -4.31
CA ALA A 181 12.72 2.99 -3.60
C ALA A 181 11.52 3.11 -4.54
N LEU A 182 10.47 2.34 -4.25
CA LEU A 182 9.19 2.35 -4.96
C LEU A 182 8.04 2.67 -3.99
N ALA A 183 7.03 3.38 -4.51
CA ALA A 183 5.73 3.50 -3.86
C ALA A 183 4.68 2.74 -4.67
N ALA A 184 3.98 1.80 -4.02
CA ALA A 184 3.02 0.90 -4.66
C ALA A 184 1.57 1.17 -4.28
N TYR A 185 1.32 1.92 -3.19
CA TYR A 185 -0.02 2.35 -2.71
C TYR A 185 -0.98 1.21 -2.36
N GLY A 186 -0.55 -0.03 -2.40
CA GLY A 186 -1.35 -1.20 -2.09
C GLY A 186 -0.53 -2.49 -2.01
N GLY A 187 -1.17 -3.55 -1.50
CA GLY A 187 -0.60 -4.90 -1.44
C GLY A 187 -1.60 -5.97 -1.90
N ASN A 188 -2.66 -5.56 -2.61
CA ASN A 188 -3.63 -6.52 -3.19
C ASN A 188 -3.05 -7.21 -4.45
N PRO A 189 -3.62 -8.33 -4.91
CA PRO A 189 -3.06 -9.12 -6.01
C PRO A 189 -2.73 -8.33 -7.29
N PRO A 190 -3.58 -7.43 -7.80
CA PRO A 190 -3.21 -6.60 -8.95
C PRO A 190 -1.99 -5.70 -8.68
N THR A 191 -1.86 -5.15 -7.46
CA THR A 191 -0.72 -4.31 -7.10
C THR A 191 0.56 -5.14 -6.95
N LEU A 192 0.49 -6.33 -6.35
CA LEU A 192 1.64 -7.24 -6.28
C LEU A 192 2.14 -7.60 -7.69
N GLN A 193 1.23 -7.90 -8.62
CA GLN A 193 1.61 -8.15 -10.01
C GLN A 193 2.27 -6.92 -10.65
N ALA A 194 1.72 -5.73 -10.42
CA ALA A 194 2.30 -4.49 -10.94
C ALA A 194 3.70 -4.19 -10.34
N ILE A 195 3.91 -4.49 -9.05
CA ILE A 195 5.23 -4.39 -8.41
C ILE A 195 6.21 -5.34 -9.13
N ILE A 196 5.82 -6.59 -9.36
CA ILE A 196 6.65 -7.59 -10.06
C ILE A 196 6.99 -7.12 -11.47
N ASP A 197 6.00 -6.66 -12.23
CA ASP A 197 6.19 -6.20 -13.60
C ASP A 197 7.22 -5.07 -13.68
N VAL A 198 7.19 -4.13 -12.72
CA VAL A 198 8.18 -3.04 -12.64
C VAL A 198 9.54 -3.55 -12.18
N LEU A 199 9.59 -4.40 -11.15
CA LEU A 199 10.85 -4.95 -10.65
C LEU A 199 11.59 -5.78 -11.71
N MET A 200 10.85 -6.53 -12.53
CA MET A 200 11.42 -7.34 -13.60
C MET A 200 11.70 -6.56 -14.90
N GLY A 201 11.22 -5.33 -15.01
CA GLY A 201 11.35 -4.49 -16.19
C GLY A 201 10.35 -4.79 -17.31
N ASP A 202 9.31 -5.57 -17.02
CA ASP A 202 8.23 -5.86 -17.95
C ASP A 202 7.27 -4.67 -18.14
N TYR A 203 7.31 -3.73 -17.20
CA TYR A 203 6.52 -2.51 -17.24
C TYR A 203 7.31 -1.32 -16.67
N GLU A 204 7.26 -0.18 -17.34
CA GLU A 204 7.91 1.04 -16.88
C GLU A 204 7.10 1.69 -15.74
N ALA A 205 7.76 2.08 -14.65
CA ALA A 205 7.14 2.79 -13.56
C ALA A 205 6.81 4.24 -13.97
N ALA A 206 5.61 4.47 -14.47
CA ALA A 206 5.16 5.76 -14.96
C ALA A 206 4.43 6.62 -13.90
N GLY A 207 4.21 6.08 -12.70
CA GLY A 207 3.55 6.79 -11.61
C GLY A 207 4.33 8.02 -11.16
N VAL A 208 3.59 9.07 -10.78
CA VAL A 208 4.14 10.32 -10.23
C VAL A 208 3.60 10.47 -8.81
N LEU A 209 4.45 10.89 -7.88
CA LEU A 209 4.02 11.15 -6.51
C LEU A 209 2.91 12.22 -6.49
N PRO A 210 1.74 11.91 -5.89
CA PRO A 210 0.66 12.88 -5.75
C PRO A 210 0.87 13.86 -4.59
N VAL A 211 1.98 13.72 -3.85
CA VAL A 211 2.32 14.49 -2.66
C VAL A 211 3.80 14.85 -2.63
N THR A 212 4.14 15.88 -1.87
CA THR A 212 5.55 16.19 -1.57
C THR A 212 5.97 15.40 -0.33
N LEU A 213 7.09 14.69 -0.42
CA LEU A 213 7.76 14.07 0.73
C LEU A 213 8.61 15.14 1.41
N LEU A 214 8.37 15.37 2.69
CA LEU A 214 9.11 16.33 3.53
C LEU A 214 10.23 15.62 4.28
#